data_cec5a9058df37011a88174f76a0db4bb
#
_entry.id   cec5a9058df37011a88174f76a0db4bb
#
_cell.length_a   1.000
_cell.length_b   1.000
_cell.length_c   1.000
_cell.angle_alpha   90.00
_cell.angle_beta   90.00
_cell.angle_gamma   90.00
#
_symmetry.space_group_name_H-M   'P 1'
#
loop_
_entity.id
_entity.type
_entity.pdbx_description
1 polymer ?
#
loop_
_entity_poly.entity_id
_entity_poly.type
_entity_poly.pdbx_seq_one_letter_code
_entity_poly.pdbx_strand_id
1 'polypeptide(L)'
;MARPKTILVACGTAVATSTVVATAIEETMQERGIPVQIRQCKATELPSLVADADLVVSTTPVPADLGKPVVKGLPFLTGIGKAQALDEIERHLRG
;
A
#
# COMPACT_ATOMS: atom_id res chain seq x y z
N MET A 1 16.44 10.32 -12.77
CA MET A 1 16.15 9.73 -11.47
C MET A 1 14.67 9.47 -11.33
N ALA A 2 14.32 8.30 -10.88
CA ALA A 2 12.92 7.94 -10.71
C ALA A 2 12.34 8.65 -9.49
N ARG A 3 11.14 9.21 -9.64
CA ARG A 3 10.43 9.78 -8.51
C ARG A 3 9.93 8.65 -7.61
N PRO A 4 9.95 8.81 -6.29
CA PRO A 4 9.36 7.80 -5.41
C PRO A 4 7.89 7.63 -5.72
N LYS A 5 7.44 6.39 -5.79
CA LYS A 5 6.02 6.10 -5.95
C LYS A 5 5.32 6.27 -4.61
N THR A 6 4.12 6.83 -4.63
CA THR A 6 3.35 7.04 -3.41
C THR A 6 2.39 5.89 -3.21
N ILE A 7 2.48 5.24 -2.05
CA ILE A 7 1.59 4.15 -1.66
C ILE A 7 0.77 4.63 -0.47
N LEU A 8 -0.55 4.61 -0.62
CA LEU A 8 -1.46 4.90 0.47
C LEU A 8 -1.77 3.60 1.20
N VAL A 9 -1.50 3.58 2.49
CA VAL A 9 -1.87 2.44 3.34
C VAL A 9 -3.11 2.82 4.11
N ALA A 10 -4.23 2.21 3.76
CA ALA A 10 -5.51 2.48 4.38
C ALA A 10 -5.90 1.36 5.32
N CYS A 11 -6.16 1.70 6.57
CA CYS A 11 -6.66 0.77 7.56
C CYS A 11 -7.92 1.37 8.17
N GLY A 12 -8.75 0.55 8.77
CA GLY A 12 -10.01 1.02 9.35
C GLY A 12 -9.77 2.06 10.43
N THR A 13 -9.63 1.60 11.67
CA THR A 13 -9.45 2.51 12.80
C THR A 13 -8.15 2.27 13.56
N ALA A 14 -7.41 1.21 13.23
CA ALA A 14 -6.22 0.81 13.99
C ALA A 14 -4.95 1.38 13.37
N VAL A 15 -4.42 2.42 13.96
CA VAL A 15 -3.19 3.06 13.50
C VAL A 15 -2.01 2.10 13.58
N ALA A 16 -1.95 1.27 14.62
CA ALA A 16 -0.87 0.30 14.78
C ALA A 16 -0.81 -0.69 13.62
N THR A 17 -1.96 -1.09 13.10
CA THR A 17 -2.06 -1.99 11.95
C THR A 17 -1.48 -1.35 10.70
N SER A 18 -1.78 -0.06 10.46
CA SER A 18 -1.23 0.65 9.31
C SER A 18 0.29 0.73 9.39
N THR A 19 0.83 0.92 10.58
CA THR A 19 2.28 1.01 10.77
C THR A 19 2.96 -0.29 10.40
N VAL A 20 2.41 -1.43 10.80
CA VAL A 20 2.96 -2.74 10.47
C VAL A 20 3.01 -2.95 8.96
N VAL A 21 1.91 -2.65 8.29
CA VAL A 21 1.82 -2.80 6.83
C VAL A 21 2.79 -1.85 6.14
N ALA A 22 2.80 -0.59 6.56
CA ALA A 22 3.67 0.41 5.95
C ALA A 22 5.14 0.04 6.07
N THR A 23 5.56 -0.40 7.26
CA THR A 23 6.95 -0.77 7.50
C THR A 23 7.36 -1.96 6.63
N ALA A 24 6.51 -2.97 6.54
CA ALA A 24 6.79 -4.15 5.73
C ALA A 24 7.00 -3.79 4.26
N ILE A 25 6.13 -2.94 3.73
CA ILE A 25 6.24 -2.50 2.34
C ILE A 25 7.50 -1.67 2.12
N GLU A 26 7.74 -0.72 2.99
CA GLU A 26 8.88 0.17 2.87
C GLU A 26 10.20 -0.59 2.88
N GLU A 27 10.36 -1.49 3.84
CA GLU A 27 11.59 -2.28 3.96
C GLU A 27 11.81 -3.16 2.73
N THR A 28 10.77 -3.83 2.26
CA THR A 28 10.89 -4.72 1.11
C THR A 28 11.20 -3.97 -0.17
N MET A 29 10.53 -2.84 -0.39
CA MET A 29 10.79 -2.06 -1.60
C MET A 29 12.18 -1.47 -1.57
N GLN A 30 12.67 -1.08 -0.40
CA GLN A 30 14.03 -0.59 -0.24
C GLN A 30 15.05 -1.66 -0.58
N GLU A 31 14.81 -2.91 -0.14
CA GLU A 31 15.68 -4.02 -0.47
C GLU A 31 15.69 -4.32 -1.97
N ARG A 32 14.57 -4.11 -2.64
CA ARG A 32 14.44 -4.34 -4.08
C ARG A 32 14.88 -3.16 -4.92
N GLY A 33 15.34 -2.08 -4.28
CA GLY A 33 15.81 -0.90 -4.99
C GLY A 33 14.72 -0.05 -5.60
N ILE A 34 13.49 -0.16 -5.10
CA ILE A 34 12.36 0.63 -5.59
C ILE A 34 12.06 1.75 -4.59
N PRO A 35 12.25 3.01 -4.99
CA PRO A 35 11.94 4.11 -4.08
C PRO A 35 10.43 4.27 -3.92
N VAL A 36 9.95 4.30 -2.68
CA VAL A 36 8.54 4.49 -2.39
C VAL A 36 8.37 5.48 -1.25
N GLN A 37 7.24 6.16 -1.28
CA GLN A 37 6.81 7.04 -0.20
C GLN A 37 5.52 6.46 0.35
N ILE A 38 5.52 6.08 1.61
CA ILE A 38 4.37 5.46 2.26
C ILE A 38 3.60 6.53 3.02
N ARG A 39 2.30 6.60 2.79
CA ARG A 39 1.40 7.48 3.53
C ARG A 39 0.31 6.66 4.16
N GLN A 40 0.05 6.90 5.44
CA GLN A 40 -1.01 6.22 6.16
C GLN A 40 -2.25 7.11 6.17
N CYS A 41 -3.41 6.50 5.96
CA CYS A 41 -4.67 7.24 5.98
C CYS A 41 -5.80 6.32 6.42
N LYS A 42 -6.94 6.91 6.72
CA LYS A 42 -8.16 6.15 7.00
C LYS A 42 -8.82 5.77 5.68
N ALA A 43 -9.54 4.64 5.68
CA ALA A 43 -10.24 4.20 4.47
C ALA A 43 -11.21 5.27 3.97
N THR A 44 -11.81 6.04 4.87
CA THR A 44 -12.75 7.11 4.48
C THR A 44 -12.08 8.27 3.78
N GLU A 45 -10.76 8.41 3.92
CA GLU A 45 -10.01 9.50 3.30
C GLU A 45 -9.50 9.15 1.90
N LEU A 46 -9.61 7.88 1.50
CA LEU A 46 -9.08 7.43 0.23
C LEU A 46 -9.56 8.22 -0.98
N PRO A 47 -10.88 8.49 -1.12
CA PRO A 47 -11.32 9.21 -2.31
C PRO A 47 -10.68 10.58 -2.48
N SER A 48 -10.30 11.22 -1.39
CA SER A 48 -9.65 12.53 -1.44
C SER A 48 -8.16 12.44 -1.72
N LEU A 49 -7.52 11.34 -1.31
CA LEU A 49 -6.07 11.22 -1.38
C LEU A 49 -5.57 10.37 -2.54
N VAL A 50 -6.43 9.53 -3.08
CA VAL A 50 -6.02 8.54 -4.08
C VAL A 50 -5.47 9.18 -5.36
N ALA A 51 -5.92 10.37 -5.69
CA ALA A 51 -5.46 11.06 -6.89
C ALA A 51 -3.95 11.33 -6.86
N ASP A 52 -3.40 11.52 -5.66
CA ASP A 52 -1.97 11.79 -5.48
C ASP A 52 -1.15 10.53 -5.23
N ALA A 53 -1.79 9.36 -5.28
CA ALA A 53 -1.13 8.09 -5.01
C ALA A 53 -0.97 7.28 -6.28
N ASP A 54 0.01 6.39 -6.28
CA ASP A 54 0.23 5.46 -7.38
C ASP A 54 -0.38 4.10 -7.09
N LEU A 55 -0.57 3.77 -5.81
CA LEU A 55 -1.07 2.49 -5.38
C LEU A 55 -1.73 2.62 -4.01
N VAL A 56 -2.74 1.80 -3.76
CA VAL A 56 -3.41 1.74 -2.46
C VAL A 56 -3.25 0.34 -1.89
N VAL A 57 -2.85 0.25 -0.63
CA VAL A 57 -2.84 -1.00 0.12
C VAL A 57 -3.82 -0.86 1.27
N SER A 58 -4.80 -1.74 1.34
CA SER A 58 -5.85 -1.63 2.35
C SER A 58 -6.07 -2.95 3.06
N THR A 59 -6.25 -2.87 4.38
CA THR A 59 -6.62 -4.04 5.19
C THR A 59 -8.13 -4.16 5.35
N THR A 60 -8.88 -3.17 4.85
CA THR A 60 -10.34 -3.17 4.91
C THR A 60 -10.88 -3.12 3.49
N PRO A 61 -12.13 -3.58 3.25
CA PRO A 61 -12.74 -3.43 1.95
C PRO A 61 -12.87 -1.97 1.57
N VAL A 62 -12.48 -1.65 0.33
CA VAL A 62 -12.57 -0.29 -0.20
C VAL A 62 -13.26 -0.35 -1.56
N PRO A 63 -13.84 0.77 -2.02
CA PRO A 63 -14.46 0.80 -3.34
C PRO A 63 -13.46 0.48 -4.45
N ALA A 64 -13.87 -0.31 -5.42
CA ALA A 64 -13.01 -0.66 -6.54
C ALA A 64 -12.88 0.46 -7.57
N ASP A 65 -13.69 1.49 -7.45
CA ASP A 65 -13.74 2.58 -8.41
C ASP A 65 -12.88 3.78 -8.05
N LEU A 66 -11.81 3.54 -7.31
CA LEU A 66 -10.88 4.62 -6.92
C LEU A 66 -10.01 5.09 -8.08
N GLY A 67 -9.93 4.32 -9.14
CA GLY A 67 -9.11 4.68 -10.30
C GLY A 67 -7.64 4.33 -10.16
N LYS A 68 -7.25 3.72 -9.06
CA LYS A 68 -5.88 3.28 -8.82
C LYS A 68 -5.87 1.82 -8.39
N PRO A 69 -4.76 1.09 -8.60
CA PRO A 69 -4.66 -0.29 -8.14
C PRO A 69 -4.80 -0.38 -6.62
N VAL A 70 -5.53 -1.37 -6.17
CA VAL A 70 -5.72 -1.63 -4.74
C VAL A 70 -5.20 -3.03 -4.44
N VAL A 71 -4.29 -3.13 -3.50
CA VAL A 71 -3.72 -4.40 -3.05
C VAL A 71 -4.22 -4.67 -1.63
N LYS A 72 -4.57 -5.91 -1.37
CA LYS A 72 -5.05 -6.29 -0.03
C LYS A 72 -3.88 -6.30 0.94
N GLY A 73 -4.07 -5.66 2.09
CA GLY A 73 -3.03 -5.57 3.11
C GLY A 73 -3.09 -6.66 4.17
N LEU A 74 -4.14 -7.48 4.17
CA LEU A 74 -4.26 -8.56 5.16
C LEU A 74 -3.07 -9.51 5.20
N PRO A 75 -2.47 -9.91 4.06
CA PRO A 75 -1.31 -10.79 4.10
C PRO A 75 -0.16 -10.27 4.95
N PHE A 76 -0.04 -8.95 5.09
CA PHE A 76 1.02 -8.36 5.90
C PHE A 76 0.77 -8.57 7.40
N LEU A 77 -0.49 -8.76 7.78
CA LEU A 77 -0.87 -8.97 9.17
C LEU A 77 -0.83 -10.43 9.56
N THR A 78 -1.27 -11.30 8.65
CA THR A 78 -1.34 -12.74 8.92
C THR A 78 -0.05 -13.47 8.58
N GLY A 79 0.77 -12.89 7.71
CA GLY A 79 1.97 -13.54 7.20
C GLY A 79 1.71 -14.55 6.09
N ILE A 80 0.45 -14.84 5.78
CA ILE A 80 0.08 -15.79 4.74
C ILE A 80 -0.08 -15.02 3.41
N GLY A 81 0.70 -15.40 2.41
CA GLY A 81 0.64 -14.75 1.12
C GLY A 81 1.34 -13.40 1.07
N LYS A 82 2.15 -13.08 2.07
CA LYS A 82 2.86 -11.81 2.14
C LYS A 82 3.77 -11.59 0.93
N ALA A 83 4.49 -12.63 0.52
CA ALA A 83 5.40 -12.54 -0.63
C ALA A 83 4.63 -12.23 -1.92
N GLN A 84 3.46 -12.83 -2.10
CA GLN A 84 2.63 -12.57 -3.28
C GLN A 84 2.12 -11.13 -3.28
N ALA A 85 1.73 -10.62 -2.12
CA ALA A 85 1.26 -9.24 -2.01
C ALA A 85 2.38 -8.26 -2.34
N LEU A 86 3.58 -8.53 -1.87
CA LEU A 86 4.74 -7.70 -2.17
C LEU A 86 5.10 -7.73 -3.67
N ASP A 87 5.02 -8.92 -4.29
CA ASP A 87 5.26 -9.04 -5.72
C ASP A 87 4.22 -8.28 -6.52
N GLU A 88 2.97 -8.30 -6.09
CA GLU A 88 1.89 -7.56 -6.73
C GLU A 88 2.14 -6.06 -6.63
N ILE A 89 2.54 -5.58 -5.47
CA ILE A 89 2.89 -4.18 -5.27
C ILE A 89 4.04 -3.77 -6.19
N GLU A 90 5.08 -4.58 -6.25
CA GLU A 90 6.22 -4.30 -7.11
C GLU A 90 5.80 -4.22 -8.58
N ARG A 91 4.95 -5.14 -9.01
CA ARG A 91 4.47 -5.17 -10.38
C ARG A 91 3.74 -3.88 -10.74
N HIS A 92 2.89 -3.39 -9.85
CA HIS A 92 2.19 -2.14 -10.09
C HIS A 92 3.13 -0.94 -10.11
N LEU A 93 4.16 -0.96 -9.29
CA LEU A 93 5.11 0.15 -9.21
C LEU A 93 6.04 0.19 -10.43
N ARG A 94 6.36 -0.96 -10.99
CA ARG A 94 7.24 -1.04 -12.15
C ARG A 94 6.49 -0.89 -13.48
N GLY A 95 5.23 -1.25 -13.45
CA GLY A 95 4.41 -1.27 -14.64
C GLY A 95 3.63 -0.05 -14.85
#